data_d9f97ca701ce94803f82445d998ae6b6
#
_entry.id   d9f97ca701ce94803f82445d998ae6b6
#
_cell.length_a   1.000
_cell.length_b   1.000
_cell.length_c   1.000
_cell.angle_alpha   90.00
_cell.angle_beta   90.00
_cell.angle_gamma   90.00
#
_symmetry.space_group_name_H-M   'P 1'
#
loop_
_entity.id
_entity.type
_entity.pdbx_description
1 polymer ?
#
loop_
_entity_poly.entity_id
_entity_poly.type
_entity_poly.pdbx_seq_one_letter_code
_entity_poly.pdbx_strand_id
1 'polypeptide(L)'
;LAMQNAEVFKETKVKKVVSTCAHCFNTLKNEYAQFGVELEVVHHTQLLNRLVREGKLTPVAADSAPKKSITYHDPCYLGRHNQVYTPPRELLEVIPNSEFTEMPRNSERSFCCGAGGARMWMEETIGERINLNRTTEAVETGADQIAVGCPFCRVMLSDGLTSKQADGSAREDVEVL
;
A
#
# COMPACT_ATOMS: atom_id res chain seq x y z
N LEU A 1 -23.23 4.76 -9.53
CA LEU A 1 -22.51 4.66 -8.27
C LEU A 1 -21.86 5.99 -7.87
N ALA A 2 -20.96 6.61 -8.71
CA ALA A 2 -20.24 7.83 -8.33
C ALA A 2 -21.18 9.02 -8.02
N MET A 3 -22.23 9.23 -8.82
CA MET A 3 -23.25 10.25 -8.56
C MET A 3 -24.01 10.01 -7.25
N GLN A 4 -24.40 8.77 -6.97
CA GLN A 4 -25.06 8.40 -5.70
C GLN A 4 -24.15 8.69 -4.51
N ASN A 5 -22.88 8.29 -4.58
CA ASN A 5 -21.91 8.59 -3.54
C ASN A 5 -21.72 10.12 -3.37
N ALA A 6 -21.65 10.87 -4.47
CA ALA A 6 -21.52 12.32 -4.43
C ALA A 6 -22.70 12.99 -3.73
N GLU A 7 -23.91 12.51 -3.94
CA GLU A 7 -25.10 13.00 -3.24
C GLU A 7 -25.04 12.71 -1.74
N VAL A 8 -24.63 11.49 -1.35
CA VAL A 8 -24.43 11.15 0.06
C VAL A 8 -23.39 12.06 0.73
N PHE A 9 -22.27 12.37 0.04
CA PHE A 9 -21.28 13.31 0.57
C PHE A 9 -21.85 14.72 0.75
N LYS A 10 -22.72 15.18 -0.17
CA LYS A 10 -23.38 16.48 -0.06
C LYS A 10 -24.37 16.51 1.10
N GLU A 11 -25.21 15.50 1.22
CA GLU A 11 -26.21 15.37 2.29
C GLU A 11 -25.56 15.31 3.68
N THR A 12 -24.51 14.51 3.82
CA THR A 12 -23.75 14.33 5.07
C THR A 12 -22.78 15.47 5.36
N LYS A 13 -22.59 16.39 4.40
CA LYS A 13 -21.68 17.55 4.49
C LYS A 13 -20.24 17.16 4.80
N VAL A 14 -19.81 15.98 4.34
CA VAL A 14 -18.43 15.51 4.49
C VAL A 14 -17.48 16.41 3.70
N LYS A 15 -16.42 16.85 4.36
CA LYS A 15 -15.35 17.66 3.76
C LYS A 15 -14.02 16.94 3.72
N LYS A 16 -13.80 16.01 4.64
CA LYS A 16 -12.54 15.28 4.77
C LYS A 16 -12.78 13.77 4.77
N VAL A 17 -11.99 13.05 3.98
CA VAL A 17 -12.04 11.59 3.87
C VAL A 17 -10.63 11.03 4.09
N VAL A 18 -10.55 10.00 4.92
CA VAL A 18 -9.34 9.19 5.06
C VAL A 18 -9.59 7.86 4.38
N SER A 19 -8.69 7.47 3.48
CA SER A 19 -8.80 6.22 2.75
C SER A 19 -7.59 5.31 3.02
N THR A 20 -7.86 4.03 3.22
CA THR A 20 -6.83 2.97 3.29
C THR A 20 -6.53 2.37 1.92
N CYS A 21 -7.32 2.71 0.90
CA CYS A 21 -7.19 2.21 -0.46
C CYS A 21 -6.63 3.31 -1.36
N ALA A 22 -5.49 3.05 -1.99
CA ALA A 22 -4.85 3.99 -2.91
C ALA A 22 -5.72 4.33 -4.14
N HIS A 23 -6.54 3.38 -4.64
CA HIS A 23 -7.49 3.63 -5.72
C HIS A 23 -8.61 4.56 -5.28
N CYS A 24 -9.24 4.30 -4.12
CA CYS A 24 -10.27 5.17 -3.57
C CYS A 24 -9.72 6.56 -3.27
N PHE A 25 -8.51 6.65 -2.71
CA PHE A 25 -7.80 7.91 -2.49
C PHE A 25 -7.67 8.71 -3.80
N ASN A 26 -7.18 8.07 -4.86
CA ASN A 26 -7.01 8.71 -6.16
C ASN A 26 -8.35 9.20 -6.73
N THR A 27 -9.35 8.31 -6.78
CA THR A 27 -10.65 8.62 -7.39
C THR A 27 -11.38 9.73 -6.64
N LEU A 28 -11.46 9.63 -5.31
CA LEU A 28 -12.13 10.65 -4.50
C LEU A 28 -11.44 12.01 -4.59
N LYS A 29 -10.10 12.02 -4.62
CA LYS A 29 -9.30 13.24 -4.67
C LYS A 29 -9.35 13.92 -6.03
N ASN A 30 -9.21 13.14 -7.12
CA ASN A 30 -8.93 13.69 -8.44
C ASN A 30 -10.15 13.70 -9.37
N GLU A 31 -11.18 12.89 -9.09
CA GLU A 31 -12.28 12.68 -10.03
C GLU A 31 -13.64 13.14 -9.50
N TYR A 32 -13.86 13.24 -8.18
CA TYR A 32 -15.17 13.58 -7.63
C TYR A 32 -15.58 15.05 -7.80
N ALA A 33 -14.65 15.95 -8.09
CA ALA A 33 -14.97 17.34 -8.41
C ALA A 33 -15.92 17.47 -9.62
N GLN A 34 -15.82 16.56 -10.61
CA GLN A 34 -16.74 16.54 -11.76
C GLN A 34 -18.20 16.25 -11.39
N PHE A 35 -18.45 15.67 -10.20
CA PHE A 35 -19.79 15.42 -9.65
C PHE A 35 -20.24 16.52 -8.68
N GLY A 36 -19.51 17.64 -8.63
CA GLY A 36 -19.82 18.78 -7.75
C GLY A 36 -19.57 18.51 -6.27
N VAL A 37 -18.57 17.68 -5.95
CA VAL A 37 -18.11 17.39 -4.59
C VAL A 37 -16.61 17.66 -4.48
N GLU A 38 -16.26 18.58 -3.60
CA GLU A 38 -14.87 18.88 -3.27
C GLU A 38 -14.53 18.28 -1.91
N LEU A 39 -13.57 17.36 -1.88
CA LEU A 39 -13.15 16.62 -0.70
C LEU A 39 -11.66 16.85 -0.42
N GLU A 40 -11.34 17.10 0.83
CA GLU A 40 -9.97 16.91 1.32
C GLU A 40 -9.75 15.41 1.54
N VAL A 41 -9.08 14.76 0.61
CA VAL A 41 -8.82 13.32 0.70
C VAL A 41 -7.38 13.08 1.15
N VAL A 42 -7.23 12.24 2.17
CA VAL A 42 -5.95 11.90 2.77
C VAL A 42 -5.80 10.39 2.81
N HIS A 43 -4.67 9.88 2.33
CA HIS A 43 -4.35 8.47 2.52
C HIS A 43 -3.98 8.21 3.99
N HIS A 44 -4.33 7.03 4.52
CA HIS A 44 -4.09 6.73 5.94
C HIS A 44 -2.63 6.91 6.35
N THR A 45 -1.67 6.58 5.48
CA THR A 45 -0.25 6.78 5.76
C THR A 45 0.12 8.26 5.93
N GLN A 46 -0.51 9.16 5.18
CA GLN A 46 -0.31 10.60 5.34
C GLN A 46 -0.88 11.10 6.67
N LEU A 47 -2.08 10.60 7.06
CA LEU A 47 -2.69 10.96 8.34
C LEU A 47 -1.84 10.47 9.51
N LEU A 48 -1.47 9.19 9.51
CA LEU A 48 -0.67 8.60 10.59
C LEU A 48 0.70 9.28 10.71
N ASN A 49 1.37 9.52 9.58
CA ASN A 49 2.64 10.24 9.57
C ASN A 49 2.52 11.64 10.17
N ARG A 50 1.47 12.39 9.79
CA ARG A 50 1.20 13.70 10.39
C ARG A 50 0.99 13.60 11.89
N LEU A 51 0.22 12.63 12.38
CA LEU A 51 -0.03 12.45 13.82
C LEU A 51 1.25 12.11 14.59
N VAL A 52 2.14 11.31 14.01
CA VAL A 52 3.47 11.02 14.60
C VAL A 52 4.32 12.29 14.65
N ARG A 53 4.41 13.05 13.55
CA ARG A 53 5.20 14.30 13.49
C ARG A 53 4.67 15.37 14.43
N GLU A 54 3.37 15.41 14.68
CA GLU A 54 2.74 16.32 15.66
C GLU A 54 2.80 15.81 17.10
N GLY A 55 3.42 14.66 17.36
CA GLY A 55 3.49 14.04 18.69
C GLY A 55 2.15 13.54 19.24
N LYS A 56 1.14 13.41 18.39
CA LYS A 56 -0.21 12.92 18.75
C LYS A 56 -0.34 11.39 18.67
N LEU A 57 0.61 10.75 18.04
CA LEU A 57 0.73 9.30 17.94
C LEU A 57 2.18 8.92 18.18
N THR A 58 2.42 8.05 19.15
CA THR A 58 3.75 7.53 19.45
C THR A 58 3.73 6.02 19.24
N PRO A 59 4.48 5.48 18.26
CA PRO A 59 4.64 4.05 18.12
C PRO A 59 5.32 3.45 19.37
N VAL A 60 4.77 2.35 19.87
CA VAL A 60 5.26 1.69 21.09
C VAL A 60 5.74 0.30 20.74
N ALA A 61 6.96 -0.05 21.17
CA ALA A 61 7.44 -1.42 21.10
C ALA A 61 6.73 -2.28 22.14
N ALA A 62 6.38 -3.50 21.77
CA ALA A 62 6.15 -4.53 22.79
C ALA A 62 7.49 -4.94 23.40
N ASP A 63 7.58 -4.98 24.71
CA ASP A 63 8.84 -5.22 25.45
C ASP A 63 9.60 -6.49 25.05
N SER A 64 8.94 -7.45 24.42
CA SER A 64 9.50 -8.74 23.99
C SER A 64 9.42 -8.95 22.47
N ALA A 65 9.05 -7.95 21.67
CA ALA A 65 8.93 -8.13 20.23
C ALA A 65 10.32 -8.32 19.58
N PRO A 66 10.54 -9.39 18.79
CA PRO A 66 11.78 -9.57 18.05
C PRO A 66 11.95 -8.43 17.03
N LYS A 67 13.21 -8.11 16.72
CA LYS A 67 13.52 -7.17 15.62
C LYS A 67 13.05 -7.81 14.31
N LYS A 68 12.29 -7.07 13.51
CA LYS A 68 11.83 -7.50 12.19
C LYS A 68 12.35 -6.58 11.09
N SER A 69 12.68 -7.13 9.96
CA SER A 69 12.98 -6.37 8.75
C SER A 69 11.73 -6.19 7.91
N ILE A 70 11.54 -4.99 7.38
CA ILE A 70 10.35 -4.61 6.61
C ILE A 70 10.78 -4.05 5.27
N THR A 71 10.17 -4.53 4.19
CA THR A 71 10.25 -3.88 2.87
C THR A 71 8.89 -3.29 2.49
N TYR A 72 8.86 -2.38 1.52
CA TYR A 72 7.63 -1.67 1.15
C TYR A 72 7.34 -1.77 -0.35
N HIS A 73 6.11 -2.13 -0.66
CA HIS A 73 5.58 -2.04 -2.01
C HIS A 73 4.83 -0.73 -2.21
N ASP A 74 5.32 0.13 -3.09
CA ASP A 74 4.66 1.38 -3.48
C ASP A 74 3.40 1.11 -4.32
N PRO A 75 2.20 1.40 -3.82
CA PRO A 75 0.99 1.32 -4.63
C PRO A 75 1.01 2.36 -5.75
N CYS A 76 0.75 1.94 -6.98
CA CYS A 76 0.82 2.82 -8.15
C CYS A 76 -0.08 4.07 -8.03
N TYR A 77 -1.30 3.93 -7.51
CA TYR A 77 -2.23 5.03 -7.32
C TYR A 77 -1.85 5.97 -6.16
N LEU A 78 -1.02 5.54 -5.23
CA LEU A 78 -0.48 6.42 -4.19
C LEU A 78 0.78 7.12 -4.68
N GLY A 79 1.76 6.37 -5.13
CA GLY A 79 3.05 6.90 -5.59
C GLY A 79 2.96 7.53 -6.97
N ARG A 80 2.86 6.70 -8.01
CA ARG A 80 2.96 7.15 -9.42
C ARG A 80 1.92 8.19 -9.82
N HIS A 81 0.66 8.02 -9.39
CA HIS A 81 -0.43 8.93 -9.75
C HIS A 81 -0.55 10.15 -8.83
N ASN A 82 -0.11 10.06 -7.57
CA ASN A 82 -0.30 11.12 -6.58
C ASN A 82 0.99 11.61 -5.92
N GLN A 83 2.15 11.07 -6.29
CA GLN A 83 3.49 11.49 -5.82
C GLN A 83 3.66 11.37 -4.29
N VAL A 84 2.95 10.43 -3.66
CA VAL A 84 3.01 10.19 -2.21
C VAL A 84 3.98 9.04 -1.94
N TYR A 85 5.25 9.37 -1.69
CA TYR A 85 6.32 8.40 -1.44
C TYR A 85 6.86 8.45 -0.01
N THR A 86 7.04 9.65 0.53
CA THR A 86 7.69 9.89 1.83
C THR A 86 6.87 9.42 3.02
N PRO A 87 5.56 9.72 3.15
CA PRO A 87 4.81 9.40 4.36
C PRO A 87 4.79 7.92 4.74
N PRO A 88 4.63 6.95 3.81
CA PRO A 88 4.73 5.54 4.16
C PRO A 88 6.11 5.14 4.71
N ARG A 89 7.20 5.69 4.15
CA ARG A 89 8.57 5.40 4.56
C ARG A 89 8.88 5.94 5.95
N GLU A 90 8.58 7.20 6.19
CA GLU A 90 8.74 7.81 7.51
C GLU A 90 7.98 7.03 8.61
N LEU A 91 6.79 6.46 8.28
CA LEU A 91 6.06 5.60 9.21
C LEU A 91 6.78 4.29 9.48
N LEU A 92 7.35 3.64 8.46
CA LEU A 92 8.07 2.39 8.63
C LEU A 92 9.37 2.58 9.42
N GLU A 93 10.05 3.70 9.22
CA GLU A 93 11.29 4.06 9.92
C GLU A 93 11.09 4.33 11.43
N VAL A 94 9.89 4.79 11.84
CA VAL A 94 9.58 5.05 13.24
C VAL A 94 8.98 3.88 13.99
N ILE A 95 8.73 2.74 13.33
CA ILE A 95 8.26 1.52 14.00
C ILE A 95 9.39 0.96 14.86
N PRO A 96 9.19 0.85 16.18
CA PRO A 96 10.21 0.31 17.06
C PRO A 96 10.54 -1.15 16.73
N ASN A 97 11.78 -1.54 16.91
CA ASN A 97 12.28 -2.90 16.63
C ASN A 97 12.08 -3.33 15.18
N SER A 98 12.06 -2.37 14.23
CA SER A 98 12.04 -2.68 12.82
C SER A 98 13.25 -2.10 12.09
N GLU A 99 13.60 -2.71 10.96
CA GLU A 99 14.61 -2.23 10.04
C GLU A 99 14.00 -2.16 8.64
N PHE A 100 13.97 -0.97 8.06
CA PHE A 100 13.40 -0.76 6.75
C PHE A 100 14.44 -0.97 5.65
N THR A 101 14.08 -1.77 4.62
CA THR A 101 14.90 -2.05 3.45
C THR A 101 14.10 -1.82 2.19
N GLU A 102 14.59 -0.97 1.29
CA GLU A 102 13.94 -0.70 0.01
C GLU A 102 14.07 -1.86 -0.97
N MET A 103 13.04 -2.09 -1.77
CA MET A 103 13.16 -2.91 -2.97
C MET A 103 13.99 -2.18 -4.05
N PRO A 104 14.70 -2.86 -4.95
CA PRO A 104 15.44 -2.23 -6.05
C PRO A 104 14.57 -1.30 -6.92
N ARG A 105 13.35 -1.74 -7.27
CA ARG A 105 12.38 -0.91 -7.99
C ARG A 105 11.40 -0.29 -6.99
N ASN A 106 11.69 0.90 -6.52
CA ASN A 106 10.89 1.63 -5.53
C ASN A 106 10.54 3.04 -6.01
N SER A 107 9.69 3.72 -5.27
CA SER A 107 9.29 5.11 -5.50
C SER A 107 8.77 5.33 -6.94
N GLU A 108 9.33 6.25 -7.69
CA GLU A 108 8.93 6.57 -9.08
C GLU A 108 9.13 5.38 -10.04
N ARG A 109 10.09 4.52 -9.76
CA ARG A 109 10.40 3.33 -10.54
C ARG A 109 9.74 2.05 -10.01
N SER A 110 8.84 2.16 -9.04
CA SER A 110 8.18 1.00 -8.45
C SER A 110 7.49 0.12 -9.49
N PHE A 111 7.59 -1.19 -9.30
CA PHE A 111 6.93 -2.15 -10.18
C PHE A 111 5.50 -2.43 -9.72
N CYS A 112 4.62 -2.79 -10.64
CA CYS A 112 3.21 -3.03 -10.36
C CYS A 112 2.98 -4.31 -9.54
N CYS A 113 1.94 -4.32 -8.69
CA CYS A 113 1.48 -5.55 -8.03
C CYS A 113 0.71 -6.49 -8.97
N GLY A 114 0.32 -6.03 -10.16
CA GLY A 114 -0.41 -6.83 -11.13
C GLY A 114 -1.93 -6.78 -11.03
N ALA A 115 -2.53 -6.00 -10.11
CA ALA A 115 -3.99 -5.92 -9.97
C ALA A 115 -4.68 -5.08 -11.04
N GLY A 116 -3.98 -4.07 -11.59
CA GLY A 116 -4.55 -3.06 -12.47
C GLY A 116 -5.13 -3.61 -13.76
N GLY A 117 -6.08 -2.87 -14.36
CA GLY A 117 -6.72 -3.29 -15.60
C GLY A 117 -7.55 -4.57 -15.48
N ALA A 118 -8.09 -4.84 -14.32
CA ALA A 118 -8.81 -6.08 -13.98
C ALA A 118 -7.95 -7.37 -14.08
N ARG A 119 -6.63 -7.25 -14.20
CA ARG A 119 -5.71 -8.39 -14.30
C ARG A 119 -5.76 -9.35 -13.10
N MET A 120 -6.13 -8.85 -11.93
CA MET A 120 -6.32 -9.72 -10.75
C MET A 120 -7.40 -10.80 -10.94
N TRP A 121 -8.30 -10.61 -11.91
CA TRP A 121 -9.39 -11.54 -12.25
C TRP A 121 -9.08 -12.41 -13.45
N MET A 122 -7.89 -12.26 -14.04
CA MET A 122 -7.48 -12.97 -15.25
C MET A 122 -6.33 -13.91 -14.94
N GLU A 123 -6.33 -15.07 -15.59
CA GLU A 123 -5.16 -15.93 -15.64
C GLU A 123 -4.17 -15.41 -16.67
N GLU A 124 -2.90 -15.33 -16.29
CA GLU A 124 -1.83 -14.97 -17.20
C GLU A 124 -1.32 -16.22 -17.92
N THR A 125 -1.49 -16.24 -19.23
CA THR A 125 -1.08 -17.37 -20.08
C THR A 125 0.16 -17.06 -20.91
N ILE A 126 0.65 -15.81 -20.89
CA ILE A 126 1.79 -15.33 -21.66
C ILE A 126 2.83 -14.75 -20.70
N GLY A 127 3.98 -15.40 -20.58
CA GLY A 127 5.06 -14.97 -19.68
C GLY A 127 4.77 -15.26 -18.21
N GLU A 128 5.38 -14.48 -17.33
CA GLU A 128 5.23 -14.61 -15.89
C GLU A 128 4.17 -13.65 -15.35
N ARG A 129 3.40 -14.09 -14.37
CA ARG A 129 2.45 -13.22 -13.66
C ARG A 129 3.18 -12.04 -13.00
N ILE A 130 2.64 -10.84 -13.15
CA ILE A 130 3.24 -9.60 -12.64
C ILE A 130 3.43 -9.65 -11.11
N ASN A 131 2.46 -10.21 -10.37
CA ASN A 131 2.57 -10.34 -8.93
C ASN A 131 3.71 -11.27 -8.49
N LEU A 132 3.98 -12.36 -9.22
CA LEU A 132 5.10 -13.24 -8.93
C LEU A 132 6.43 -12.52 -9.11
N ASN A 133 6.60 -11.78 -10.20
CA ASN A 133 7.79 -10.97 -10.44
C ASN A 133 8.01 -9.93 -9.32
N ARG A 134 6.94 -9.22 -8.92
CA ARG A 134 7.04 -8.24 -7.83
C ARG A 134 7.31 -8.88 -6.48
N THR A 135 6.68 -10.02 -6.18
CA THR A 135 6.90 -10.75 -4.94
C THR A 135 8.32 -11.32 -4.86
N THR A 136 8.88 -11.81 -5.98
CA THR A 136 10.29 -12.22 -6.04
C THR A 136 11.20 -11.11 -5.58
N GLU A 137 11.04 -9.91 -6.13
CA GLU A 137 11.84 -8.75 -5.74
C GLU A 137 11.70 -8.39 -4.26
N ALA A 138 10.48 -8.53 -3.70
CA ALA A 138 10.25 -8.29 -2.28
C ALA A 138 10.95 -9.35 -1.39
N VAL A 139 10.86 -10.63 -1.75
CA VAL A 139 11.50 -11.74 -1.05
C VAL A 139 13.04 -11.63 -1.11
N GLU A 140 13.59 -11.22 -2.25
CA GLU A 140 15.04 -11.03 -2.45
C GLU A 140 15.63 -9.94 -1.55
N THR A 141 14.83 -9.03 -0.99
CA THR A 141 15.32 -8.09 0.04
C THR A 141 15.72 -8.77 1.35
N GLY A 142 15.27 -10.00 1.57
CA GLY A 142 15.47 -10.74 2.82
C GLY A 142 14.54 -10.29 3.95
N ALA A 143 13.61 -9.38 3.70
CA ALA A 143 12.70 -8.84 4.70
C ALA A 143 11.76 -9.92 5.28
N ASP A 144 11.40 -9.76 6.56
CA ASP A 144 10.44 -10.60 7.26
C ASP A 144 9.00 -10.19 6.93
N GLN A 145 8.81 -8.92 6.57
CA GLN A 145 7.49 -8.35 6.32
C GLN A 145 7.49 -7.50 5.05
N ILE A 146 6.42 -7.63 4.28
CA ILE A 146 6.17 -6.82 3.07
C ILE A 146 5.01 -5.88 3.37
N ALA A 147 5.31 -4.62 3.66
CA ALA A 147 4.29 -3.61 3.92
C ALA A 147 3.68 -3.10 2.60
N VAL A 148 2.37 -2.90 2.61
CA VAL A 148 1.62 -2.36 1.47
C VAL A 148 0.61 -1.29 1.91
N GLY A 149 0.41 -0.26 1.08
CA GLY A 149 -0.55 0.80 1.34
C GLY A 149 -1.84 0.70 0.49
N CYS A 150 -2.23 -0.51 0.06
CA CYS A 150 -3.41 -0.72 -0.78
C CYS A 150 -3.95 -2.15 -0.63
N PRO A 151 -5.28 -2.33 -0.40
CA PRO A 151 -5.88 -3.66 -0.25
C PRO A 151 -5.67 -4.56 -1.49
N PHE A 152 -5.72 -4.00 -2.70
CA PHE A 152 -5.47 -4.77 -3.92
C PHE A 152 -4.02 -5.25 -4.01
N CYS A 153 -3.06 -4.39 -3.65
CA CYS A 153 -1.65 -4.80 -3.59
C CYS A 153 -1.45 -5.89 -2.54
N ARG A 154 -2.13 -5.81 -1.40
CA ARG A 154 -2.08 -6.84 -0.36
C ARG A 154 -2.54 -8.20 -0.90
N VAL A 155 -3.68 -8.25 -1.57
CA VAL A 155 -4.19 -9.50 -2.18
C VAL A 155 -3.17 -10.08 -3.17
N MET A 156 -2.67 -9.24 -4.09
CA MET A 156 -1.76 -9.68 -5.15
C MET A 156 -0.41 -10.17 -4.60
N LEU A 157 0.17 -9.45 -3.64
CA LEU A 157 1.45 -9.86 -3.06
C LEU A 157 1.30 -11.05 -2.11
N SER A 158 0.17 -11.17 -1.39
CA SER A 158 -0.13 -12.37 -0.58
C SER A 158 -0.29 -13.61 -1.46
N ASP A 159 -0.99 -13.50 -2.59
CA ASP A 159 -1.11 -14.59 -3.56
C ASP A 159 0.27 -14.98 -4.13
N GLY A 160 1.07 -14.00 -4.53
CA GLY A 160 2.43 -14.23 -5.01
C GLY A 160 3.33 -14.87 -3.95
N LEU A 161 3.23 -14.41 -2.69
CA LEU A 161 4.01 -14.95 -1.57
C LEU A 161 3.60 -16.38 -1.25
N THR A 162 2.31 -16.68 -1.22
CA THR A 162 1.80 -18.06 -1.02
C THR A 162 2.37 -19.00 -2.09
N SER A 163 2.40 -18.57 -3.34
CA SER A 163 3.00 -19.35 -4.43
C SER A 163 4.49 -19.60 -4.21
N LYS A 164 5.25 -18.57 -3.80
CA LYS A 164 6.68 -18.66 -3.52
C LYS A 164 7.02 -19.51 -2.28
N GLN A 165 6.16 -19.49 -1.28
CA GLN A 165 6.29 -20.37 -0.10
C GLN A 165 6.00 -21.84 -0.49
N ALA A 166 5.00 -22.07 -1.31
CA ALA A 166 4.63 -23.41 -1.77
C ALA A 166 5.72 -24.08 -2.63
N ASP A 167 6.47 -23.30 -3.42
CA ASP A 167 7.58 -23.81 -4.25
C ASP A 167 8.96 -23.79 -3.53
N GLY A 168 8.99 -23.31 -2.27
CA GLY A 168 10.19 -23.24 -1.44
C GLY A 168 11.12 -22.08 -1.79
N SER A 169 10.71 -21.14 -2.63
CA SER A 169 11.52 -19.96 -3.01
C SER A 169 11.36 -18.76 -2.06
N ALA A 170 10.45 -18.82 -1.10
CA ALA A 170 10.33 -17.88 0.01
C ALA A 170 10.26 -18.58 1.36
N ARG A 171 10.75 -17.93 2.41
CA ARG A 171 10.63 -18.42 3.78
C ARG A 171 9.16 -18.46 4.20
N GLU A 172 8.77 -19.45 5.00
CA GLU A 172 7.40 -19.62 5.49
C GLU A 172 6.94 -18.52 6.46
N ASP A 173 7.89 -17.88 7.14
CA ASP A 173 7.64 -16.85 8.16
C ASP A 173 7.52 -15.43 7.59
N VAL A 174 7.70 -15.24 6.29
CA VAL A 174 7.46 -13.95 5.62
C VAL A 174 5.95 -13.70 5.52
N GLU A 175 5.54 -12.46 5.76
CA GLU A 175 4.14 -12.06 5.71
C GLU A 175 3.91 -10.73 4.97
N VAL A 176 2.70 -10.55 4.42
CA VAL A 176 2.26 -9.27 3.82
C VAL A 176 1.31 -8.55 4.78
N LEU A 177 1.65 -7.30 5.13
CA LEU A 177 0.91 -6.44 6.08
C LEU A 177 -0.09 -5.53 5.37
#